data_d1250f0c2160436f15e76b3f4e843b4c
#
_entry.id   d1250f0c2160436f15e76b3f4e843b4c
#
_cell.length_a   1.000
_cell.length_b   1.000
_cell.length_c   1.000
_cell.angle_alpha   90.00
_cell.angle_beta   90.00
_cell.angle_gamma   90.00
#
_symmetry.space_group_name_H-M   'P 1'
#
loop_
_entity.id
_entity.type
_entity.pdbx_description
1 polymer ?
#
loop_
_entity_poly.entity_id
_entity_poly.type
_entity_poly.pdbx_seq_one_letter_code
_entity_poly.pdbx_strand_id
1 'polypeptide(L)'
;TIKTMPNYFADYDTTVHFISEEELKANHSGIPHGGFVLRSGKTGWNQENSHLIEYSLKLDSNPEFTSSVLIAYARAAYRLNQKGENGARSVFDIAPALLSMKTPEQLRKEIL
;
A
#
# COMPACT_ATOMS: atom_id res chain seq x y z
N THR A 1 -8.77 -17.31 20.74
CA THR A 1 -7.64 -17.48 19.78
C THR A 1 -7.53 -16.27 18.85
N ILE A 2 -8.59 -15.84 18.13
CA ILE A 2 -8.52 -14.71 17.17
C ILE A 2 -8.02 -13.43 17.86
N LYS A 3 -8.66 -13.01 18.96
CA LYS A 3 -8.31 -11.78 19.70
C LYS A 3 -6.86 -11.73 20.21
N THR A 4 -6.25 -12.87 20.41
CA THR A 4 -4.88 -13.00 20.96
C THR A 4 -3.86 -13.39 19.90
N MET A 5 -4.20 -13.30 18.61
CA MET A 5 -3.31 -13.66 17.52
C MET A 5 -2.17 -12.62 17.41
N PRO A 6 -0.91 -13.04 17.65
CA PRO A 6 0.23 -12.12 17.62
C PRO A 6 0.42 -11.53 16.22
N ASN A 7 0.88 -10.28 16.15
CA ASN A 7 1.13 -9.52 14.93
C ASN A 7 -0.11 -9.22 14.05
N TYR A 8 -1.32 -9.61 14.52
CA TYR A 8 -2.58 -9.33 13.81
C TYR A 8 -3.55 -8.55 14.69
N PHE A 9 -4.03 -9.16 15.76
CA PHE A 9 -5.13 -8.63 16.56
C PHE A 9 -4.79 -8.38 18.03
N ALA A 10 -3.71 -9.01 18.54
CA ALA A 10 -3.39 -8.98 19.97
C ALA A 10 -3.17 -7.56 20.52
N ASP A 11 -2.65 -6.65 19.70
CA ASP A 11 -2.32 -5.27 20.10
C ASP A 11 -3.48 -4.29 19.89
N TYR A 12 -4.66 -4.79 19.45
CA TYR A 12 -5.83 -3.97 19.13
C TYR A 12 -7.04 -4.35 19.97
N ASP A 13 -7.91 -3.38 20.22
CA ASP A 13 -9.24 -3.65 20.78
C ASP A 13 -10.10 -4.35 19.73
N THR A 14 -10.18 -5.67 19.83
CA THR A 14 -10.77 -6.53 18.81
C THR A 14 -12.08 -7.12 19.26
N THR A 15 -13.14 -6.87 18.51
CA THR A 15 -14.45 -7.53 18.66
C THR A 15 -14.60 -8.59 17.55
N VAL A 16 -15.04 -9.78 17.93
CA VAL A 16 -15.27 -10.90 17.00
C VAL A 16 -16.75 -11.23 16.97
N HIS A 17 -17.33 -11.22 15.79
CA HIS A 17 -18.71 -11.63 15.54
C HIS A 17 -18.71 -12.89 14.69
N PHE A 18 -19.52 -13.89 15.11
CA PHE A 18 -19.80 -15.09 14.33
C PHE A 18 -21.12 -14.88 13.60
N ILE A 19 -21.12 -15.06 12.31
CA ILE A 19 -22.27 -14.87 11.44
C ILE A 19 -22.58 -16.16 10.65
N SER A 20 -23.79 -16.28 10.12
CA SER A 20 -24.18 -17.40 9.29
C SER A 20 -23.60 -17.27 7.85
N GLU A 21 -23.65 -18.36 7.10
CA GLU A 21 -23.23 -18.35 5.68
C GLU A 21 -24.17 -17.48 4.83
N GLU A 22 -25.45 -17.44 5.15
CA GLU A 22 -26.44 -16.60 4.50
C GLU A 22 -26.13 -15.11 4.71
N GLU A 23 -25.84 -14.73 5.95
CA GLU A 23 -25.43 -13.36 6.30
C GLU A 23 -24.14 -12.98 5.57
N LEU A 24 -23.15 -13.88 5.54
CA LEU A 24 -21.89 -13.65 4.82
C LEU A 24 -22.14 -13.38 3.33
N LYS A 25 -22.96 -14.21 2.69
CA LYS A 25 -23.30 -14.07 1.25
C LYS A 25 -24.09 -12.81 0.95
N ALA A 26 -25.05 -12.47 1.81
CA ALA A 26 -25.93 -11.32 1.60
C ALA A 26 -25.22 -9.97 1.79
N ASN A 27 -24.39 -9.84 2.82
CA ASN A 27 -23.93 -8.55 3.30
C ASN A 27 -22.40 -8.36 3.29
N HIS A 28 -21.62 -9.44 3.14
CA HIS A 28 -20.16 -9.39 3.29
C HIS A 28 -19.36 -10.05 2.15
N SER A 29 -20.02 -10.45 1.05
CA SER A 29 -19.37 -11.11 -0.09
C SER A 29 -18.51 -10.18 -0.94
N GLY A 30 -18.71 -8.87 -0.86
CA GLY A 30 -18.04 -7.88 -1.71
C GLY A 30 -16.56 -7.64 -1.38
N ILE A 31 -16.07 -8.13 -0.27
CA ILE A 31 -14.67 -8.00 0.18
C ILE A 31 -14.09 -6.58 -0.07
N PRO A 32 -14.72 -5.50 0.42
CA PRO A 32 -14.15 -4.17 0.28
C PRO A 32 -12.81 -4.10 1.02
N HIS A 33 -11.85 -3.40 0.43
CA HIS A 33 -10.53 -3.25 1.01
C HIS A 33 -10.10 -1.80 0.99
N GLY A 34 -9.53 -1.34 2.10
CA GLY A 34 -9.04 0.02 2.20
C GLY A 34 -8.69 0.40 3.63
N GLY A 35 -8.33 1.65 3.78
CA GLY A 35 -7.96 2.22 5.06
C GLY A 35 -7.30 3.57 4.90
N PHE A 36 -6.81 4.08 5.98
CA PHE A 36 -6.02 5.31 5.98
C PHE A 36 -4.88 5.21 7.00
N VAL A 37 -3.81 5.92 6.71
CA VAL A 37 -2.66 6.07 7.59
C VAL A 37 -2.49 7.54 7.89
N LEU A 38 -2.45 7.87 9.16
CA LEU A 38 -2.18 9.20 9.66
C LEU A 38 -0.80 9.21 10.31
N ARG A 39 0.08 10.07 9.86
CA ARG A 39 1.39 10.27 10.46
C ARG A 39 1.53 11.72 10.90
N SER A 40 1.57 11.94 12.19
CA SER A 40 1.92 13.23 12.78
C SER A 40 3.42 13.28 13.12
N GLY A 41 3.98 14.46 13.07
CA GLY A 41 5.36 14.69 13.43
C GLY A 41 5.63 16.16 13.72
N LYS A 42 6.85 16.44 14.16
CA LYS A 42 7.31 17.79 14.42
C LYS A 42 8.65 18.04 13.75
N THR A 43 8.88 19.27 13.34
CA THR A 43 10.12 19.77 12.76
C THR A 43 10.53 21.08 13.44
N GLY A 44 11.72 21.57 13.09
CA GLY A 44 12.34 22.71 13.75
C GLY A 44 13.25 22.29 14.89
N TRP A 45 14.19 23.16 15.23
CA TRP A 45 15.20 22.87 16.25
C TRP A 45 14.60 22.57 17.63
N ASN A 46 13.51 23.26 17.99
CA ASN A 46 12.77 23.08 19.24
C ASN A 46 11.44 22.31 19.02
N GLN A 47 11.28 21.63 17.89
CA GLN A 47 10.05 20.90 17.55
C GLN A 47 8.79 21.81 17.54
N GLU A 48 8.95 23.06 17.15
CA GLU A 48 7.89 24.08 17.16
C GLU A 48 6.89 23.95 16.03
N ASN A 49 7.27 23.29 14.91
CA ASN A 49 6.41 23.12 13.75
C ASN A 49 5.79 21.72 13.70
N SER A 50 4.48 21.65 13.65
CA SER A 50 3.75 20.39 13.51
C SER A 50 3.41 20.12 12.05
N HIS A 51 3.43 18.87 11.66
CA HIS A 51 2.94 18.40 10.36
C HIS A 51 2.09 17.13 10.50
N LEU A 52 1.17 16.98 9.57
CA LEU A 52 0.33 15.79 9.42
C LEU A 52 0.40 15.34 7.96
N ILE A 53 0.67 14.05 7.77
CA ILE A 53 0.62 13.40 6.46
C ILE A 53 -0.50 12.36 6.52
N GLU A 54 -1.39 12.40 5.54
CA GLU A 54 -2.54 11.52 5.45
C GLU A 54 -2.50 10.75 4.13
N TYR A 55 -2.70 9.44 4.23
CA TYR A 55 -2.89 8.56 3.09
C TYR A 55 -4.21 7.83 3.23
N SER A 56 -4.99 7.80 2.16
CA SER A 56 -6.24 7.05 2.09
C SER A 56 -6.23 6.11 0.90
N LEU A 57 -6.70 4.90 1.13
CA LEU A 57 -6.88 3.88 0.10
C LEU A 57 -8.31 3.34 0.18
N LYS A 58 -8.99 3.29 -0.94
CA LYS A 58 -10.30 2.66 -1.09
C LYS A 58 -10.32 1.86 -2.38
N LEU A 59 -10.48 0.56 -2.29
CA LEU A 59 -10.44 -0.37 -3.41
C LEU A 59 -11.80 -1.07 -3.56
N ASP A 60 -12.33 -1.06 -4.76
CA ASP A 60 -13.48 -1.88 -5.13
C ASP A 60 -13.05 -3.33 -5.40
N SER A 61 -11.82 -3.51 -5.92
CA SER A 61 -11.22 -4.83 -6.15
C SER A 61 -9.75 -4.82 -5.68
N ASN A 62 -9.50 -5.47 -4.57
CA ASN A 62 -8.13 -5.66 -4.08
C ASN A 62 -7.28 -6.55 -5.01
N PRO A 63 -7.79 -7.68 -5.57
CA PRO A 63 -7.02 -8.49 -6.51
C PRO A 63 -6.57 -7.73 -7.76
N GLU A 64 -7.44 -6.90 -8.33
CA GLU A 64 -7.11 -6.11 -9.52
C GLU A 64 -6.04 -5.05 -9.21
N PHE A 65 -6.20 -4.32 -8.12
CA PHE A 65 -5.20 -3.35 -7.68
C PHE A 65 -3.84 -4.02 -7.42
N THR A 66 -3.82 -5.14 -6.68
CA THR A 66 -2.59 -5.87 -6.37
C THR A 66 -1.93 -6.40 -7.64
N SER A 67 -2.70 -6.91 -8.60
CA SER A 67 -2.18 -7.35 -9.88
C SER A 67 -1.51 -6.22 -10.67
N SER A 68 -2.11 -5.03 -10.68
CA SER A 68 -1.49 -3.86 -11.36
C SER A 68 -0.20 -3.39 -10.67
N VAL A 69 -0.13 -3.48 -9.34
CA VAL A 69 1.12 -3.22 -8.59
C VAL A 69 2.20 -4.23 -8.96
N LEU A 70 1.87 -5.53 -9.01
CA LEU A 70 2.82 -6.57 -9.41
C LEU A 70 3.35 -6.35 -10.83
N ILE A 71 2.49 -5.96 -11.78
CA ILE A 71 2.90 -5.63 -13.15
C ILE A 71 3.85 -4.42 -13.18
N ALA A 72 3.61 -3.41 -12.35
CA ALA A 72 4.50 -2.26 -12.24
C ALA A 72 5.90 -2.67 -11.74
N TYR A 73 5.98 -3.54 -10.72
CA TYR A 73 7.26 -4.06 -10.23
C TYR A 73 7.94 -5.00 -11.23
N ALA A 74 7.20 -5.82 -11.97
CA ALA A 74 7.75 -6.62 -13.07
C ALA A 74 8.40 -5.73 -14.15
N ARG A 75 7.77 -4.60 -14.49
CA ARG A 75 8.35 -3.58 -15.40
C ARG A 75 9.64 -3.00 -14.84
N ALA A 76 9.68 -2.68 -13.55
CA ALA A 76 10.90 -2.18 -12.91
C ALA A 76 12.03 -3.21 -12.95
N ALA A 77 11.73 -4.47 -12.63
CA ALA A 77 12.70 -5.57 -12.69
C ALA A 77 13.27 -5.75 -14.11
N TYR A 78 12.41 -5.72 -15.13
CA TYR A 78 12.84 -5.78 -16.52
C TYR A 78 13.77 -4.61 -16.89
N ARG A 79 13.41 -3.38 -16.53
CA ARG A 79 14.23 -2.19 -16.81
C ARG A 79 15.59 -2.22 -16.11
N LEU A 80 15.65 -2.70 -14.88
CA LEU A 80 16.90 -2.89 -14.15
C LEU A 80 17.76 -3.96 -14.82
N ASN A 81 17.16 -5.08 -15.20
CA ASN A 81 17.88 -6.14 -15.91
C ASN A 81 18.49 -5.65 -17.23
N GLN A 82 17.75 -4.84 -18.03
CA GLN A 82 18.27 -4.23 -19.26
C GLN A 82 19.47 -3.29 -19.01
N LYS A 83 19.61 -2.77 -17.80
CA LYS A 83 20.79 -1.97 -17.40
C LYS A 83 21.93 -2.81 -16.82
N GLY A 84 21.78 -4.12 -16.76
CA GLY A 84 22.74 -5.03 -16.12
C GLY A 84 22.65 -5.04 -14.58
N GLU A 85 21.65 -4.40 -14.00
CA GLU A 85 21.42 -4.34 -12.56
C GLU A 85 20.62 -5.55 -12.11
N ASN A 86 21.29 -6.64 -11.75
CA ASN A 86 20.69 -7.89 -11.30
C ASN A 86 20.80 -8.07 -9.78
N GLY A 87 19.97 -8.94 -9.22
CA GLY A 87 19.96 -9.31 -7.81
C GLY A 87 18.62 -9.07 -7.12
N ALA A 88 18.51 -9.49 -5.88
CA ALA A 88 17.32 -9.28 -5.05
C ALA A 88 17.19 -7.81 -4.67
N ARG A 89 15.97 -7.29 -4.76
CA ARG A 89 15.64 -5.93 -4.38
C ARG A 89 14.31 -5.90 -3.63
N SER A 90 14.20 -4.98 -2.71
CA SER A 90 12.95 -4.68 -2.01
C SER A 90 12.22 -3.51 -2.66
N VAL A 91 11.00 -3.22 -2.23
CA VAL A 91 10.23 -2.06 -2.68
C VAL A 91 10.96 -0.73 -2.41
N PHE A 92 11.82 -0.68 -1.39
CA PHE A 92 12.57 0.51 -1.03
C PHE A 92 13.74 0.81 -1.98
N ASP A 93 14.15 -0.17 -2.78
CA ASP A 93 15.25 -0.05 -3.73
C ASP A 93 14.77 0.41 -5.12
N ILE A 94 13.47 0.55 -5.31
CA ILE A 94 12.87 0.83 -6.62
C ILE A 94 12.41 2.29 -6.70
N ALA A 95 13.05 3.05 -7.57
CA ALA A 95 12.64 4.42 -7.84
C ALA A 95 11.25 4.45 -8.53
N PRO A 96 10.34 5.37 -8.14
CA PRO A 96 9.00 5.47 -8.71
C PRO A 96 8.97 5.58 -10.24
N ALA A 97 9.95 6.21 -10.86
CA ALA A 97 10.07 6.33 -12.31
C ALA A 97 10.25 4.97 -13.02
N LEU A 98 10.78 3.96 -12.34
CA LEU A 98 10.91 2.60 -12.90
C LEU A 98 9.56 1.87 -12.97
N LEU A 99 8.64 2.22 -12.06
CA LEU A 99 7.31 1.62 -11.98
C LEU A 99 6.35 2.16 -13.04
N SER A 100 6.51 3.42 -13.45
CA SER A 100 5.61 4.11 -14.37
C SER A 100 5.76 3.60 -15.80
N MET A 101 4.69 3.65 -16.60
CA MET A 101 4.75 3.48 -18.06
C MET A 101 5.32 4.70 -18.76
N LYS A 102 5.27 5.88 -18.13
CA LYS A 102 5.76 7.14 -18.65
C LYS A 102 7.28 7.25 -18.52
N THR A 103 7.89 8.02 -19.37
CA THR A 103 9.31 8.35 -19.26
C THR A 103 9.55 9.31 -18.07
N PRO A 104 10.78 9.38 -17.54
CA PRO A 104 11.12 10.36 -16.50
C PRO A 104 10.83 11.82 -16.92
N GLU A 105 10.98 12.14 -18.20
CA GLU A 105 10.67 13.46 -18.75
C GLU A 105 9.17 13.77 -18.71
N GLN A 106 8.35 12.79 -19.12
CA GLN A 106 6.89 12.92 -19.04
C GLN A 106 6.42 13.08 -17.60
N LEU A 107 7.00 12.32 -16.67
CA LEU A 107 6.68 12.42 -15.26
C LEU A 107 7.01 13.80 -14.69
N ARG A 108 8.20 14.33 -15.00
CA ARG A 108 8.57 15.70 -14.58
C ARG A 108 7.63 16.77 -15.14
N LYS A 109 7.24 16.63 -16.39
CA LYS A 109 6.33 17.59 -17.05
C LYS A 109 4.91 17.57 -16.47
N GLU A 110 4.42 16.42 -16.02
CA GLU A 110 3.02 16.23 -15.64
C GLU A 110 2.78 16.31 -14.13
N ILE A 111 3.80 16.03 -13.32
CA ILE A 111 3.66 15.90 -11.87
C ILE A 111 4.42 16.98 -11.10
N LEU A 112 5.52 17.49 -11.64
CA LEU A 112 6.33 18.56 -11.06
C LEU A 112 6.10 19.89 -11.78
#